data_a2d506c86bddc5f2011ae8a07f0a63dd
#
_entry.id   a2d506c86bddc5f2011ae8a07f0a63dd
#
_cell.length_a   1.000
_cell.length_b   1.000
_cell.length_c   1.000
_cell.angle_alpha   90.00
_cell.angle_beta   90.00
_cell.angle_gamma   90.00
#
_symmetry.space_group_name_H-M   'P 1'
#
loop_
_entity.id
_entity.type
_entity.pdbx_description
1 polymer ?
#
loop_
_entity_poly.entity_id
_entity_poly.type
_entity_poly.pdbx_seq_one_letter_code
_entity_poly.pdbx_strand_id
1 'polypeptide(L)'
;LRAGFHTYCGGGFLLLPYLKEMAIEEKVPFLGVKKNGGISSLNLSLSIVFGSIFRIERISEYDDFTDLGIPVLSGLPSLPDQSTLQTFISQITMENSEIFIKEMGKVSKRMGLIKGRAINLDTHYSAYWGKSKIGKDKHPTRNKSLPGIRQILTQDQETTNPIFLTAKYPGGSPVDIAKKMLLITKEIVEEDEDSSPMERAIFDKWFSVGALLDWINREMNIYFVTLLKMHENRLEEAKSLSFQEFKEHAGEKIAQTHIKLKDYQGEVRMIALYILEEDKYICHITNDEKNIEEFLIEEYTNRWRIENWFKENSFLALDKLPGIELNKILALSGLKTSVAYNLVSLFKKNLEGYEKCFIETIYRKFLHQGAYVKAKGREIKVTFYNHPYQNILKPLYQDISAKMEKAGYSPALSWLNGRPIKIDFK
;
A
#
# COMPACT_ATOMS: atom_id res chain seq x y z
N LEU A 1 8.36 -13.99 -29.88
CA LEU A 1 7.70 -12.73 -30.28
C LEU A 1 7.62 -12.49 -31.79
N ARG A 2 8.50 -13.08 -32.64
CA ARG A 2 8.43 -12.88 -34.12
C ARG A 2 7.12 -13.41 -34.73
N ALA A 3 6.63 -14.57 -34.26
CA ALA A 3 5.39 -15.18 -34.76
C ALA A 3 4.13 -14.45 -34.18
N GLY A 4 4.26 -13.74 -33.08
CA GLY A 4 3.13 -13.20 -32.31
C GLY A 4 2.40 -14.26 -31.50
N PHE A 5 1.60 -13.83 -30.53
CA PHE A 5 0.82 -14.71 -29.66
C PHE A 5 -0.41 -13.99 -29.10
N HIS A 6 -1.40 -14.75 -28.69
CA HIS A 6 -2.54 -14.25 -27.92
C HIS A 6 -2.28 -14.40 -26.43
N THR A 7 -2.77 -13.44 -25.64
CA THR A 7 -2.66 -13.43 -24.18
C THR A 7 -3.91 -12.84 -23.53
N TYR A 8 -4.29 -13.34 -22.37
CA TYR A 8 -5.33 -12.74 -21.53
C TYR A 8 -4.76 -11.65 -20.61
N CYS A 9 -3.43 -11.53 -20.54
CA CYS A 9 -2.73 -10.49 -19.79
C CYS A 9 -2.49 -9.22 -20.62
N GLY A 10 -3.26 -9.02 -21.70
CA GLY A 10 -3.09 -7.92 -22.65
C GLY A 10 -3.10 -6.54 -22.00
N GLY A 11 -3.97 -6.32 -21.00
CA GLY A 11 -4.04 -5.06 -20.28
C GLY A 11 -2.80 -4.74 -19.45
N GLY A 12 -1.93 -5.71 -19.15
CA GLY A 12 -0.64 -5.46 -18.52
C GLY A 12 0.26 -4.55 -19.35
N PHE A 13 0.15 -4.60 -20.69
CA PHE A 13 0.89 -3.70 -21.56
C PHE A 13 0.44 -2.25 -21.47
N LEU A 14 -0.79 -1.99 -21.01
CA LEU A 14 -1.27 -0.64 -20.69
C LEU A 14 -0.53 -0.02 -19.48
N LEU A 15 0.05 -0.84 -18.64
CA LEU A 15 0.76 -0.40 -17.43
C LEU A 15 2.23 0.00 -17.70
N LEU A 16 2.82 -0.42 -18.83
CA LEU A 16 4.25 -0.22 -19.09
C LEU A 16 4.70 1.26 -19.14
N PRO A 17 3.92 2.21 -19.70
CA PRO A 17 4.29 3.63 -19.63
C PRO A 17 4.40 4.14 -18.18
N TYR A 18 3.44 3.77 -17.33
CA TYR A 18 3.44 4.15 -15.92
C TYR A 18 4.58 3.51 -15.13
N LEU A 19 4.94 2.27 -15.46
CA LEU A 19 6.07 1.58 -14.86
C LEU A 19 7.40 2.30 -15.20
N LYS A 20 7.52 2.82 -16.42
CA LYS A 20 8.66 3.66 -16.83
C LYS A 20 8.68 5.01 -16.08
N GLU A 21 7.53 5.64 -15.96
CA GLU A 21 7.35 6.87 -15.17
C GLU A 21 7.73 6.68 -13.70
N MET A 22 7.42 5.51 -13.11
CA MET A 22 7.85 5.13 -11.75
C MET A 22 9.38 4.92 -11.63
N ALA A 23 10.14 5.01 -12.69
CA ALA A 23 11.59 4.80 -12.74
C ALA A 23 12.04 3.48 -12.07
N ILE A 24 11.28 2.39 -12.28
CA ILE A 24 11.49 1.10 -11.61
C ILE A 24 12.91 0.54 -11.84
N GLU A 25 13.48 0.79 -13.01
CA GLU A 25 14.85 0.37 -13.39
C GLU A 25 15.89 0.95 -12.44
N GLU A 26 15.68 2.18 -11.95
CA GLU A 26 16.57 2.91 -11.06
C GLU A 26 16.34 2.49 -9.59
N LYS A 27 15.16 1.99 -9.26
CA LYS A 27 14.77 1.66 -7.88
C LYS A 27 15.03 0.20 -7.51
N VAL A 28 14.86 -0.74 -8.41
CA VAL A 28 15.15 -2.17 -8.16
C VAL A 28 16.56 -2.44 -7.62
N PRO A 29 17.62 -1.73 -8.02
CA PRO A 29 18.95 -1.91 -7.43
C PRO A 29 19.02 -1.76 -5.91
N PHE A 30 18.11 -0.99 -5.28
CA PHE A 30 18.02 -0.88 -3.82
C PHE A 30 17.66 -2.20 -3.12
N LEU A 31 17.11 -3.18 -3.83
CA LEU A 31 16.90 -4.54 -3.30
C LEU A 31 18.23 -5.27 -3.00
N GLY A 32 19.39 -4.76 -3.46
CA GLY A 32 20.72 -5.29 -3.16
C GLY A 32 21.09 -6.57 -3.91
N VAL A 33 20.21 -7.09 -4.78
CA VAL A 33 20.43 -8.29 -5.59
C VAL A 33 20.55 -7.89 -7.07
N LYS A 34 21.67 -8.21 -7.71
CA LYS A 34 21.89 -7.86 -9.12
C LYS A 34 21.29 -8.90 -10.08
N LYS A 35 21.57 -10.19 -9.84
CA LYS A 35 21.12 -11.31 -10.68
C LYS A 35 20.88 -12.54 -9.83
N ASN A 36 20.00 -13.42 -10.28
CA ASN A 36 19.82 -14.76 -9.76
C ASN A 36 19.58 -15.73 -10.92
N GLY A 37 20.36 -16.81 -11.00
CA GLY A 37 20.25 -17.78 -12.09
C GLY A 37 20.46 -17.19 -13.48
N GLY A 38 21.26 -16.11 -13.63
CA GLY A 38 21.44 -15.38 -14.89
C GLY A 38 20.35 -14.37 -15.24
N ILE A 39 19.24 -14.33 -14.52
CA ILE A 39 18.12 -13.39 -14.70
C ILE A 39 18.38 -12.12 -13.85
N SER A 40 18.13 -10.94 -14.42
CA SER A 40 18.31 -9.68 -13.69
C SER A 40 17.27 -9.52 -12.57
N SER A 41 17.63 -8.80 -11.50
CA SER A 41 16.68 -8.47 -10.42
C SER A 41 15.47 -7.68 -10.92
N LEU A 42 15.64 -6.85 -11.95
CA LEU A 42 14.54 -6.13 -12.59
C LEU A 42 13.51 -7.11 -13.20
N ASN A 43 13.96 -8.07 -14.01
CA ASN A 43 13.07 -9.04 -14.62
C ASN A 43 12.36 -9.94 -13.58
N LEU A 44 13.08 -10.34 -12.51
CA LEU A 44 12.49 -11.12 -11.40
C LEU A 44 11.46 -10.29 -10.63
N SER A 45 11.78 -9.03 -10.33
CA SER A 45 10.84 -8.11 -9.67
C SER A 45 9.60 -7.87 -10.51
N LEU A 46 9.76 -7.64 -11.82
CA LEU A 46 8.64 -7.47 -12.73
C LEU A 46 7.79 -8.75 -12.85
N SER A 47 8.41 -9.94 -12.82
CA SER A 47 7.66 -11.20 -12.78
C SER A 47 6.77 -11.27 -11.55
N ILE A 48 7.26 -10.88 -10.37
CA ILE A 48 6.46 -10.84 -9.13
C ILE A 48 5.36 -9.78 -9.22
N VAL A 49 5.68 -8.58 -9.70
CA VAL A 49 4.71 -7.47 -9.84
C VAL A 49 3.56 -7.86 -10.77
N PHE A 50 3.87 -8.30 -11.99
CA PHE A 50 2.82 -8.71 -12.94
C PHE A 50 2.13 -10.00 -12.51
N GLY A 51 2.85 -10.96 -11.93
CA GLY A 51 2.26 -12.14 -11.33
C GLY A 51 1.19 -11.78 -10.31
N SER A 52 1.48 -10.85 -9.39
CA SER A 52 0.51 -10.34 -8.41
C SER A 52 -0.70 -9.67 -9.07
N ILE A 53 -0.48 -8.81 -10.06
CA ILE A 53 -1.56 -8.11 -10.78
C ILE A 53 -2.46 -9.12 -11.48
N PHE A 54 -1.89 -10.19 -12.06
CA PHE A 54 -2.64 -11.24 -12.76
C PHE A 54 -3.00 -12.44 -11.87
N ARG A 55 -3.00 -12.23 -10.53
CA ARG A 55 -3.50 -13.17 -9.54
C ARG A 55 -2.74 -14.48 -9.42
N ILE A 56 -1.45 -14.50 -9.69
CA ILE A 56 -0.57 -15.54 -9.18
C ILE A 56 -0.36 -15.22 -7.69
N GLU A 57 -1.13 -15.89 -6.83
CA GLU A 57 -1.21 -15.54 -5.41
C GLU A 57 0.01 -16.00 -4.65
N ARG A 58 0.56 -17.16 -5.03
CA ARG A 58 1.69 -17.81 -4.36
C ARG A 58 2.83 -18.05 -5.34
N ILE A 59 4.05 -18.00 -4.85
CA ILE A 59 5.24 -18.28 -5.67
C ILE A 59 5.20 -19.71 -6.24
N SER A 60 4.59 -20.67 -5.54
CA SER A 60 4.42 -22.04 -6.04
C SER A 60 3.52 -22.17 -7.27
N GLU A 61 2.70 -21.18 -7.57
CA GLU A 61 1.76 -21.21 -8.72
C GLU A 61 2.42 -20.71 -10.02
N TYR A 62 3.65 -20.18 -9.93
CA TYR A 62 4.38 -19.72 -11.13
C TYR A 62 4.72 -20.84 -12.09
N ASP A 63 4.97 -22.07 -11.56
CA ASP A 63 5.30 -23.23 -12.37
C ASP A 63 4.10 -23.74 -13.21
N ASP A 64 2.88 -23.44 -12.76
CA ASP A 64 1.62 -23.83 -13.41
C ASP A 64 1.09 -22.77 -14.40
N PHE A 65 1.69 -21.57 -14.41
CA PHE A 65 1.21 -20.46 -15.25
C PHE A 65 1.74 -20.54 -16.67
N THR A 66 0.85 -20.64 -17.66
CA THR A 66 1.21 -20.92 -19.06
C THR A 66 1.03 -19.76 -20.04
N ASP A 67 0.35 -18.66 -19.66
CA ASP A 67 0.17 -17.49 -20.52
C ASP A 67 1.50 -16.75 -20.73
N LEU A 68 1.83 -16.44 -21.99
CA LEU A 68 3.08 -15.76 -22.37
C LEU A 68 3.07 -14.25 -22.09
N GLY A 69 1.96 -13.67 -21.66
CA GLY A 69 1.86 -12.23 -21.41
C GLY A 69 2.77 -11.78 -20.29
N ILE A 70 2.72 -12.44 -19.10
CA ILE A 70 3.55 -12.06 -17.94
C ILE A 70 5.06 -12.20 -18.22
N PRO A 71 5.55 -13.33 -18.79
CA PRO A 71 6.96 -13.40 -19.19
C PRO A 71 7.39 -12.23 -20.05
N VAL A 72 6.63 -11.94 -21.11
CA VAL A 72 6.97 -10.84 -22.03
C VAL A 72 6.91 -9.48 -21.32
N LEU A 73 5.89 -9.21 -20.50
CA LEU A 73 5.81 -8.00 -19.69
C LEU A 73 7.04 -7.82 -18.77
N SER A 74 7.59 -8.92 -18.30
CA SER A 74 8.77 -8.98 -17.45
C SER A 74 10.09 -9.00 -18.22
N GLY A 75 10.05 -9.00 -19.58
CA GLY A 75 11.25 -9.04 -20.41
C GLY A 75 11.90 -10.43 -20.52
N LEU A 76 11.14 -11.50 -20.29
CA LEU A 76 11.61 -12.88 -20.25
C LEU A 76 10.97 -13.75 -21.34
N PRO A 77 11.64 -14.81 -21.79
CA PRO A 77 11.06 -15.78 -22.71
C PRO A 77 10.03 -16.71 -22.05
N SER A 78 10.19 -16.97 -20.76
CA SER A 78 9.30 -17.77 -19.90
C SER A 78 9.33 -17.22 -18.48
N LEU A 79 8.30 -17.53 -17.66
CA LEU A 79 8.34 -17.18 -16.24
C LEU A 79 9.48 -17.93 -15.54
N PRO A 80 10.14 -17.27 -14.56
CA PRO A 80 11.05 -17.95 -13.65
C PRO A 80 10.29 -19.02 -12.84
N ASP A 81 10.94 -20.15 -12.60
CA ASP A 81 10.39 -21.18 -11.73
C ASP A 81 10.30 -20.73 -10.28
N GLN A 82 9.51 -21.46 -9.49
CA GLN A 82 9.33 -21.23 -8.06
C GLN A 82 10.66 -21.10 -7.32
N SER A 83 11.62 -21.99 -7.61
CA SER A 83 12.89 -22.07 -6.88
C SER A 83 13.74 -20.82 -7.14
N THR A 84 13.77 -20.34 -8.35
CA THR A 84 14.45 -19.09 -8.77
C THR A 84 13.87 -17.88 -8.04
N LEU A 85 12.54 -17.74 -7.99
CA LEU A 85 11.87 -16.65 -7.29
C LEU A 85 12.08 -16.73 -5.77
N GLN A 86 11.99 -17.94 -5.17
CA GLN A 86 12.27 -18.14 -3.75
C GLN A 86 13.71 -17.76 -3.38
N THR A 87 14.66 -18.14 -4.22
CA THR A 87 16.08 -17.79 -4.02
C THR A 87 16.26 -16.29 -4.13
N PHE A 88 15.66 -15.64 -5.14
CA PHE A 88 15.72 -14.18 -5.31
C PHE A 88 15.23 -13.45 -4.07
N ILE A 89 14.01 -13.70 -3.60
CA ILE A 89 13.47 -13.01 -2.43
C ILE A 89 14.23 -13.31 -1.13
N SER A 90 14.86 -14.49 -1.03
CA SER A 90 15.65 -14.86 0.15
C SER A 90 16.97 -14.10 0.27
N GLN A 91 17.50 -13.61 -0.85
CA GLN A 91 18.73 -12.81 -0.88
C GLN A 91 18.49 -11.34 -0.50
N ILE A 92 17.25 -10.87 -0.55
CA ILE A 92 16.90 -9.51 -0.19
C ILE A 92 16.86 -9.40 1.34
N THR A 93 17.60 -8.46 1.91
CA THR A 93 17.60 -8.22 3.36
C THR A 93 16.39 -7.39 3.79
N MET A 94 16.09 -7.37 5.10
CA MET A 94 15.06 -6.46 5.65
C MET A 94 15.39 -5.01 5.35
N GLU A 95 16.65 -4.62 5.58
CA GLU A 95 17.13 -3.25 5.35
C GLU A 95 16.95 -2.83 3.89
N ASN A 96 17.39 -3.67 2.94
CA ASN A 96 17.25 -3.38 1.51
C ASN A 96 15.79 -3.28 1.08
N SER A 97 14.91 -4.12 1.66
CA SER A 97 13.47 -4.03 1.42
C SER A 97 12.91 -2.70 1.92
N GLU A 98 13.29 -2.25 3.11
CA GLU A 98 12.83 -0.99 3.69
C GLU A 98 13.35 0.21 2.89
N ILE A 99 14.62 0.19 2.46
CA ILE A 99 15.19 1.23 1.58
C ILE A 99 14.42 1.28 0.25
N PHE A 100 14.19 0.13 -0.37
CA PHE A 100 13.42 0.04 -1.62
C PHE A 100 12.00 0.60 -1.45
N ILE A 101 11.27 0.20 -0.39
CA ILE A 101 9.92 0.67 -0.11
C ILE A 101 9.90 2.18 0.12
N LYS A 102 10.88 2.71 0.87
CA LYS A 102 11.05 4.15 1.09
C LYS A 102 11.25 4.90 -0.22
N GLU A 103 12.17 4.43 -1.06
CA GLU A 103 12.44 5.06 -2.36
C GLU A 103 11.23 5.00 -3.31
N MET A 104 10.47 3.91 -3.29
CA MET A 104 9.21 3.83 -4.03
C MET A 104 8.12 4.75 -3.44
N GLY A 105 8.11 4.94 -2.12
CA GLY A 105 7.23 5.91 -1.45
C GLY A 105 7.50 7.35 -1.93
N LYS A 106 8.78 7.73 -2.04
CA LYS A 106 9.19 9.03 -2.61
C LYS A 106 8.73 9.18 -4.08
N VAL A 107 8.90 8.15 -4.90
CA VAL A 107 8.34 8.13 -6.26
C VAL A 107 6.83 8.38 -6.23
N SER A 108 6.10 7.68 -5.39
CA SER A 108 4.64 7.82 -5.28
C SER A 108 4.22 9.23 -4.83
N LYS A 109 5.02 9.88 -3.97
CA LYS A 109 4.81 11.28 -3.57
C LYS A 109 4.97 12.22 -4.77
N ARG A 110 6.09 12.12 -5.51
CA ARG A 110 6.34 12.94 -6.72
C ARG A 110 5.27 12.77 -7.79
N MET A 111 4.70 11.56 -7.92
CA MET A 111 3.61 11.26 -8.86
C MET A 111 2.22 11.69 -8.36
N GLY A 112 2.14 12.32 -7.19
CA GLY A 112 0.90 12.81 -6.62
C GLY A 112 -0.08 11.71 -6.20
N LEU A 113 0.44 10.49 -5.92
CA LEU A 113 -0.31 9.42 -5.27
C LEU A 113 -0.39 9.60 -3.75
N ILE A 114 0.48 10.42 -3.16
CA ILE A 114 0.56 10.72 -1.74
C ILE A 114 0.47 12.23 -1.55
N LYS A 115 -0.44 12.70 -0.67
CA LYS A 115 -0.55 14.11 -0.24
C LYS A 115 0.29 14.37 1.02
N GLY A 116 0.18 13.50 2.01
CA GLY A 116 1.06 13.46 3.17
C GLY A 116 0.66 14.32 4.36
N ARG A 117 -0.47 15.04 4.32
CA ARG A 117 -0.89 15.91 5.45
C ARG A 117 -1.35 15.11 6.66
N ALA A 118 -2.25 14.16 6.47
CA ALA A 118 -2.76 13.28 7.50
C ALA A 118 -2.44 11.82 7.15
N ILE A 119 -1.86 11.10 8.12
CA ILE A 119 -1.30 9.77 7.92
C ILE A 119 -1.99 8.78 8.83
N ASN A 120 -2.56 7.74 8.25
CA ASN A 120 -3.04 6.57 9.00
C ASN A 120 -1.87 5.63 9.30
N LEU A 121 -1.79 5.13 10.54
CA LEU A 121 -0.86 4.08 10.95
C LEU A 121 -1.67 2.91 11.51
N ASP A 122 -1.54 1.74 10.91
CA ASP A 122 -2.27 0.56 11.35
C ASP A 122 -1.47 -0.73 11.13
N THR A 123 -1.99 -1.83 11.65
CA THR A 123 -1.35 -3.14 11.56
C THR A 123 -2.30 -4.17 10.97
N HIS A 124 -1.76 -5.01 10.11
CA HIS A 124 -2.44 -6.20 9.61
C HIS A 124 -1.79 -7.46 10.17
N TYR A 125 -2.60 -8.35 10.73
CA TYR A 125 -2.13 -9.61 11.26
C TYR A 125 -2.44 -10.76 10.30
N SER A 126 -1.39 -11.31 9.69
CA SER A 126 -1.50 -12.48 8.80
C SER A 126 -1.20 -13.75 9.59
N ALA A 127 -2.20 -14.62 9.74
CA ALA A 127 -2.04 -15.90 10.44
C ALA A 127 -1.14 -16.85 9.63
N TYR A 128 -0.26 -17.56 10.33
CA TYR A 128 0.62 -18.58 9.76
C TYR A 128 0.09 -19.98 10.07
N TRP A 129 -0.08 -20.78 9.04
CA TRP A 129 -0.66 -22.12 9.12
C TRP A 129 0.37 -23.25 8.96
N GLY A 130 1.65 -22.91 8.85
CA GLY A 130 2.72 -23.90 8.73
C GLY A 130 3.12 -24.51 10.08
N LYS A 131 4.15 -25.38 10.04
CA LYS A 131 4.61 -26.15 11.19
C LYS A 131 5.65 -25.44 12.06
N SER A 132 6.25 -24.34 11.58
CA SER A 132 7.30 -23.62 12.30
C SER A 132 6.74 -22.89 13.53
N LYS A 133 7.51 -22.86 14.61
CA LYS A 133 7.15 -22.15 15.84
C LYS A 133 7.49 -20.68 15.70
N ILE A 134 6.48 -19.81 15.68
CA ILE A 134 6.62 -18.35 15.70
C ILE A 134 5.72 -17.76 16.78
N GLY A 135 5.93 -16.48 17.09
CA GLY A 135 5.12 -15.75 18.06
C GLY A 135 3.63 -15.80 17.71
N LYS A 136 2.79 -15.72 18.74
CA LYS A 136 1.33 -15.71 18.62
C LYS A 136 0.78 -14.36 19.05
N ASP A 137 -0.30 -13.94 18.41
CA ASP A 137 -1.08 -12.77 18.82
C ASP A 137 -2.57 -13.04 18.63
N LYS A 138 -3.41 -12.19 19.23
CA LYS A 138 -4.86 -12.27 19.09
C LYS A 138 -5.25 -11.99 17.65
N HIS A 139 -5.88 -12.97 16.99
CA HIS A 139 -6.39 -12.79 15.64
C HIS A 139 -7.68 -11.94 15.69
N PRO A 140 -7.78 -10.84 14.93
CA PRO A 140 -8.88 -9.89 15.05
C PRO A 140 -10.27 -10.51 14.93
N THR A 141 -10.46 -11.38 13.93
CA THR A 141 -11.78 -11.98 13.62
C THR A 141 -12.06 -13.31 14.28
N ARG A 142 -11.01 -14.06 14.68
CA ARG A 142 -11.17 -15.43 15.23
C ARG A 142 -11.19 -15.50 16.75
N ASN A 143 -10.97 -14.39 17.42
CA ASN A 143 -10.90 -14.26 18.88
C ASN A 143 -9.99 -15.30 19.57
N LYS A 144 -8.98 -15.80 18.85
CA LYS A 144 -8.00 -16.79 19.30
C LYS A 144 -6.59 -16.29 19.07
N SER A 145 -5.66 -16.70 19.93
CA SER A 145 -4.23 -16.43 19.74
C SER A 145 -3.68 -17.44 18.72
N LEU A 146 -3.24 -16.93 17.57
CA LEU A 146 -2.69 -17.72 16.47
C LEU A 146 -1.23 -17.32 16.21
N PRO A 147 -0.38 -18.24 15.71
CA PRO A 147 0.93 -17.85 15.18
C PRO A 147 0.74 -16.99 13.92
N GLY A 148 1.61 -15.99 13.73
CA GLY A 148 1.49 -15.12 12.56
C GLY A 148 2.53 -14.02 12.50
N ILE A 149 2.38 -13.15 11.52
CA ILE A 149 3.24 -12.01 11.27
C ILE A 149 2.39 -10.75 11.30
N ARG A 150 2.93 -9.71 11.91
CA ARG A 150 2.31 -8.38 11.92
C ARG A 150 2.98 -7.51 10.85
N GLN A 151 2.22 -7.12 9.85
CA GLN A 151 2.60 -6.08 8.89
C GLN A 151 2.12 -4.74 9.42
N ILE A 152 2.94 -3.71 9.31
CA ILE A 152 2.65 -2.37 9.80
C ILE A 152 2.76 -1.42 8.62
N LEU A 153 1.73 -0.61 8.42
CA LEU A 153 1.57 0.24 7.25
C LEU A 153 1.31 1.68 7.67
N THR A 154 1.95 2.62 6.99
CA THR A 154 1.48 4.00 6.92
C THR A 154 0.79 4.26 5.60
N GLN A 155 -0.33 4.96 5.63
CA GLN A 155 -1.20 5.24 4.49
C GLN A 155 -1.56 6.72 4.48
N ASP A 156 -1.56 7.32 3.33
CA ASP A 156 -2.11 8.66 3.13
C ASP A 156 -3.63 8.63 3.32
N GLN A 157 -4.15 9.46 4.22
CA GLN A 157 -5.57 9.44 4.54
C GLN A 157 -6.45 9.95 3.40
N GLU A 158 -5.97 10.96 2.66
CA GLU A 158 -6.74 11.59 1.59
C GLU A 158 -6.83 10.69 0.37
N THR A 159 -5.70 10.15 -0.07
CA THR A 159 -5.62 9.34 -1.31
C THR A 159 -5.80 7.84 -1.08
N THR A 160 -5.70 7.40 0.17
CA THR A 160 -5.71 5.97 0.57
C THR A 160 -4.55 5.14 0.02
N ASN A 161 -3.53 5.77 -0.56
CA ASN A 161 -2.35 5.06 -1.04
C ASN A 161 -1.37 4.74 0.09
N PRO A 162 -0.69 3.57 0.03
CA PRO A 162 0.33 3.19 0.99
C PRO A 162 1.56 4.09 0.83
N ILE A 163 2.19 4.44 1.96
CA ILE A 163 3.39 5.25 1.99
C ILE A 163 4.60 4.38 2.32
N PHE A 164 4.55 3.68 3.44
CA PHE A 164 5.63 2.82 3.91
C PHE A 164 5.09 1.58 4.62
N LEU A 165 5.78 0.47 4.47
CA LEU A 165 5.40 -0.84 5.02
C LEU A 165 6.61 -1.50 5.66
N THR A 166 6.41 -2.15 6.82
CA THR A 166 7.36 -3.08 7.41
C THR A 166 6.67 -4.30 8.02
N ALA A 167 7.44 -5.27 8.48
CA ALA A 167 6.93 -6.50 9.10
C ALA A 167 7.69 -6.84 10.37
N LYS A 168 7.00 -7.44 11.35
CA LYS A 168 7.62 -7.93 12.59
C LYS A 168 6.91 -9.18 13.10
N TYR A 169 7.61 -9.94 13.95
CA TYR A 169 6.96 -10.96 14.75
C TYR A 169 6.06 -10.34 15.82
N PRO A 170 5.03 -11.05 16.26
CA PRO A 170 4.19 -10.63 17.38
C PRO A 170 5.00 -10.38 18.66
N GLY A 171 4.49 -9.47 19.49
CA GLY A 171 5.09 -9.13 20.78
C GLY A 171 5.90 -7.84 20.78
N GLY A 172 6.34 -7.43 21.96
CA GLY A 172 7.06 -6.19 22.21
C GLY A 172 6.18 -4.92 22.22
N SER A 173 6.77 -3.79 22.63
CA SER A 173 6.13 -2.49 22.61
C SER A 173 5.87 -2.02 21.17
N PRO A 174 4.73 -1.34 20.90
CA PRO A 174 4.50 -0.69 19.62
C PRO A 174 5.31 0.62 19.46
N VAL A 175 5.93 1.14 20.50
CA VAL A 175 6.52 2.49 20.51
C VAL A 175 7.64 2.62 19.49
N ASP A 176 8.66 1.76 19.56
CA ASP A 176 9.85 1.87 18.69
C ASP A 176 9.51 1.70 17.21
N ILE A 177 8.63 0.72 16.91
CA ILE A 177 8.22 0.50 15.53
C ILE A 177 7.36 1.65 15.00
N ALA A 178 6.48 2.22 15.83
CA ALA A 178 5.68 3.38 15.45
C ALA A 178 6.56 4.62 15.21
N LYS A 179 7.54 4.88 16.08
CA LYS A 179 8.53 5.95 15.88
C LYS A 179 9.26 5.79 14.55
N LYS A 180 9.80 4.59 14.30
CA LYS A 180 10.47 4.28 13.02
C LYS A 180 9.55 4.54 11.82
N MET A 181 8.32 4.03 11.86
CA MET A 181 7.34 4.20 10.79
C MET A 181 7.03 5.67 10.51
N LEU A 182 6.76 6.45 11.55
CA LEU A 182 6.43 7.86 11.44
C LEU A 182 7.61 8.70 10.92
N LEU A 183 8.84 8.43 11.38
CA LEU A 183 10.05 9.12 10.89
C LEU A 183 10.29 8.87 9.41
N ILE A 184 10.24 7.62 8.98
CA ILE A 184 10.41 7.27 7.55
C ILE A 184 9.28 7.87 6.71
N THR A 185 8.05 7.83 7.22
CA THR A 185 6.90 8.43 6.54
C THR A 185 7.08 9.94 6.39
N LYS A 186 7.51 10.63 7.44
CA LYS A 186 7.81 12.07 7.38
C LYS A 186 8.88 12.37 6.34
N GLU A 187 9.97 11.60 6.31
CA GLU A 187 11.03 11.75 5.30
C GLU A 187 10.52 11.55 3.86
N ILE A 188 9.55 10.64 3.65
CA ILE A 188 8.94 10.44 2.33
C ILE A 188 8.03 11.61 1.94
N VAL A 189 7.18 12.08 2.84
CA VAL A 189 6.17 13.10 2.50
C VAL A 189 6.73 14.51 2.46
N GLU A 190 7.84 14.75 3.14
CA GLU A 190 8.54 16.04 3.21
C GLU A 190 9.85 16.02 2.38
N GLU A 191 9.96 15.18 1.33
CA GLU A 191 11.18 15.02 0.53
C GLU A 191 11.62 16.31 -0.15
N ASP A 192 10.66 17.12 -0.64
CA ASP A 192 10.92 18.36 -1.35
C ASP A 192 10.61 19.57 -0.46
N GLU A 193 11.37 20.67 -0.61
CA GLU A 193 11.18 21.92 0.14
C GLU A 193 9.78 22.51 -0.02
N ASP A 194 9.15 22.30 -1.18
CA ASP A 194 7.79 22.76 -1.50
C ASP A 194 6.70 21.77 -1.01
N SER A 195 7.07 20.67 -0.38
CA SER A 195 6.12 19.68 0.12
C SER A 195 5.33 20.22 1.31
N SER A 196 4.02 19.98 1.32
CA SER A 196 3.21 20.24 2.52
C SER A 196 3.70 19.37 3.66
N PRO A 197 3.91 19.94 4.88
CA PRO A 197 4.40 19.17 6.01
C PRO A 197 3.37 18.13 6.45
N MET A 198 3.86 17.07 7.07
CA MET A 198 3.02 16.12 7.80
C MET A 198 2.44 16.80 9.03
N GLU A 199 1.12 16.93 9.08
CA GLU A 199 0.42 17.67 10.14
C GLU A 199 -0.13 16.75 11.22
N ARG A 200 -0.57 15.52 10.86
CA ARG A 200 -1.32 14.64 11.77
C ARG A 200 -1.02 13.17 11.54
N ALA A 201 -0.94 12.42 12.65
CA ALA A 201 -0.89 10.96 12.67
C ALA A 201 -2.16 10.41 13.33
N ILE A 202 -2.83 9.46 12.67
CA ILE A 202 -4.07 8.84 13.13
C ILE A 202 -3.84 7.33 13.23
N PHE A 203 -4.15 6.76 14.38
CA PHE A 203 -3.84 5.35 14.62
C PHE A 203 -4.76 4.67 15.61
N ASP A 204 -4.80 3.36 15.54
CA ASP A 204 -5.57 2.48 16.41
C ASP A 204 -5.07 2.55 17.88
N LYS A 205 -5.94 2.19 18.79
CA LYS A 205 -5.67 2.07 20.24
C LYS A 205 -4.46 1.19 20.59
N TRP A 206 -3.99 0.31 19.70
CA TRP A 206 -2.78 -0.47 19.93
C TRP A 206 -1.55 0.44 20.11
N PHE A 207 -1.50 1.52 19.35
CA PHE A 207 -0.45 2.53 19.41
C PHE A 207 -0.71 3.61 20.48
N SER A 208 -1.86 3.60 21.16
CA SER A 208 -2.20 4.56 22.21
C SER A 208 -1.38 4.29 23.47
N VAL A 209 -0.14 4.74 23.49
CA VAL A 209 0.84 4.61 24.57
C VAL A 209 1.41 6.00 24.87
N GLY A 210 1.33 6.46 26.13
CA GLY A 210 1.69 7.84 26.50
C GLY A 210 3.09 8.25 26.05
N ALA A 211 4.09 7.38 26.20
CA ALA A 211 5.46 7.65 25.72
C ALA A 211 5.58 7.86 24.19
N LEU A 212 4.71 7.23 23.38
CA LEU A 212 4.64 7.48 21.96
C LEU A 212 3.95 8.81 21.66
N LEU A 213 2.84 9.07 22.34
CA LEU A 213 2.05 10.30 22.17
C LEU A 213 2.85 11.54 22.60
N ASP A 214 3.60 11.44 23.70
CA ASP A 214 4.50 12.51 24.17
C ASP A 214 5.59 12.79 23.13
N TRP A 215 6.20 11.74 22.59
CA TRP A 215 7.21 11.88 21.53
C TRP A 215 6.65 12.50 20.25
N ILE A 216 5.44 12.10 19.81
CA ILE A 216 4.77 12.70 18.64
C ILE A 216 4.53 14.20 18.87
N ASN A 217 4.05 14.56 20.06
CA ASN A 217 3.77 15.94 20.41
C ASN A 217 5.04 16.80 20.45
N ARG A 218 6.09 16.31 21.10
CA ARG A 218 7.27 17.12 21.44
C ARG A 218 8.39 17.06 20.41
N GLU A 219 8.67 15.87 19.87
CA GLU A 219 9.79 15.66 18.96
C GLU A 219 9.37 15.77 17.48
N MET A 220 8.22 15.21 17.13
CA MET A 220 7.71 15.35 15.78
C MET A 220 6.98 16.67 15.54
N ASN A 221 6.43 17.26 16.61
CA ASN A 221 5.63 18.50 16.59
C ASN A 221 4.46 18.41 15.57
N ILE A 222 3.72 17.30 15.63
CA ILE A 222 2.52 17.08 14.82
C ILE A 222 1.33 16.73 15.72
N TYR A 223 0.14 16.86 15.19
CA TYR A 223 -1.07 16.40 15.88
C TYR A 223 -1.20 14.89 15.82
N PHE A 224 -1.91 14.32 16.80
CA PHE A 224 -2.34 12.93 16.75
C PHE A 224 -3.83 12.80 17.09
N VAL A 225 -4.46 11.74 16.56
CA VAL A 225 -5.79 11.30 16.97
C VAL A 225 -5.77 9.77 17.12
N THR A 226 -6.20 9.29 18.28
CA THR A 226 -6.29 7.86 18.57
C THR A 226 -7.40 7.57 19.59
N LEU A 227 -7.71 6.28 19.80
CA LEU A 227 -8.64 5.90 20.88
C LEU A 227 -7.93 5.70 22.22
N LEU A 228 -8.58 6.13 23.25
CA LEU A 228 -8.19 5.81 24.63
C LEU A 228 -8.47 4.34 24.93
N LYS A 229 -7.53 3.65 25.58
CA LYS A 229 -7.79 2.30 26.13
C LYS A 229 -8.71 2.42 27.32
N MET A 230 -9.96 1.95 27.15
CA MET A 230 -10.98 2.00 28.21
C MET A 230 -10.76 0.89 29.23
N HIS A 231 -10.37 1.28 30.45
CA HIS A 231 -10.39 0.49 31.67
C HIS A 231 -11.52 1.02 32.56
N GLU A 232 -11.95 0.28 33.58
CA GLU A 232 -13.07 0.66 34.45
C GLU A 232 -12.99 2.12 34.94
N ASN A 233 -11.85 2.54 35.46
CA ASN A 233 -11.66 3.91 35.94
C ASN A 233 -11.87 4.97 34.85
N ARG A 234 -11.43 4.68 33.62
CA ARG A 234 -11.61 5.59 32.47
C ARG A 234 -13.04 5.61 31.96
N LEU A 235 -13.74 4.49 32.08
CA LEU A 235 -15.16 4.42 31.76
C LEU A 235 -16.00 5.25 32.75
N GLU A 236 -15.71 5.17 34.07
CA GLU A 236 -16.40 5.96 35.06
C GLU A 236 -16.09 7.47 34.90
N GLU A 237 -14.85 7.80 34.56
CA GLU A 237 -14.46 9.18 34.22
C GLU A 237 -15.27 9.70 33.02
N ALA A 238 -15.36 8.92 31.94
CA ALA A 238 -16.16 9.27 30.77
C ALA A 238 -17.65 9.43 31.10
N LYS A 239 -18.24 8.52 31.91
CA LYS A 239 -19.66 8.57 32.30
C LYS A 239 -19.98 9.81 33.13
N SER A 240 -19.03 10.34 33.91
CA SER A 240 -19.22 11.51 34.77
C SER A 240 -19.25 12.84 34.00
N LEU A 241 -18.98 12.84 32.69
CA LEU A 241 -18.94 14.05 31.88
C LEU A 241 -20.34 14.58 31.57
N SER A 242 -20.42 15.90 31.37
CA SER A 242 -21.67 16.57 30.93
C SER A 242 -21.78 16.45 29.38
N PHE A 243 -22.62 15.54 28.93
CA PHE A 243 -22.82 15.30 27.51
C PHE A 243 -23.82 16.27 26.88
N GLN A 244 -23.53 16.73 25.67
CA GLN A 244 -24.40 17.51 24.81
C GLN A 244 -24.83 16.67 23.61
N GLU A 245 -25.96 17.01 22.99
CA GLU A 245 -26.39 16.34 21.75
C GLU A 245 -25.36 16.62 20.63
N PHE A 246 -25.00 15.57 19.90
CA PHE A 246 -24.13 15.68 18.77
C PHE A 246 -24.98 16.00 17.52
N LYS A 247 -24.98 17.27 17.10
CA LYS A 247 -25.94 17.81 16.12
C LYS A 247 -25.93 17.09 14.77
N GLU A 248 -24.76 16.57 14.36
CA GLU A 248 -24.58 15.91 13.05
C GLU A 248 -24.85 14.41 13.08
N HIS A 249 -24.96 13.80 14.26
CA HIS A 249 -25.16 12.38 14.47
C HIS A 249 -26.32 12.11 15.43
N ALA A 250 -27.54 11.97 14.87
CA ALA A 250 -28.74 11.67 15.65
C ALA A 250 -28.54 10.37 16.47
N GLY A 251 -28.82 10.42 17.76
CA GLY A 251 -28.63 9.29 18.68
C GLY A 251 -27.25 9.23 19.34
N GLU A 252 -26.39 10.21 19.13
CA GLU A 252 -25.07 10.32 19.76
C GLU A 252 -24.98 11.58 20.63
N LYS A 253 -24.22 11.48 21.71
CA LYS A 253 -23.90 12.63 22.58
C LYS A 253 -22.41 12.76 22.73
N ILE A 254 -21.93 13.99 22.84
CA ILE A 254 -20.51 14.34 22.91
C ILE A 254 -20.18 15.10 24.19
N ALA A 255 -19.04 14.83 24.76
CA ALA A 255 -18.44 15.58 25.86
C ALA A 255 -16.93 15.67 25.70
N GLN A 256 -16.31 16.66 26.27
CA GLN A 256 -14.86 16.79 26.24
C GLN A 256 -14.29 17.18 27.63
N THR A 257 -13.05 16.79 27.84
CA THR A 257 -12.26 17.15 29.03
C THR A 257 -10.78 16.97 28.70
N HIS A 258 -9.92 17.33 29.68
CA HIS A 258 -8.49 17.03 29.62
C HIS A 258 -8.15 15.94 30.63
N ILE A 259 -7.28 15.02 30.23
CA ILE A 259 -6.86 13.90 31.07
C ILE A 259 -5.35 13.75 31.08
N LYS A 260 -4.83 13.21 32.18
CA LYS A 260 -3.43 12.82 32.32
C LYS A 260 -3.24 11.39 31.84
N LEU A 261 -2.23 11.16 31.00
CA LEU A 261 -1.79 9.84 30.61
C LEU A 261 -0.46 9.51 31.28
N LYS A 262 -0.28 8.23 31.57
CA LYS A 262 1.03 7.74 32.04
C LYS A 262 2.07 7.97 30.93
N ASP A 263 3.26 8.43 31.29
CA ASP A 263 4.38 8.72 30.40
C ASP A 263 4.08 9.77 29.30
N TYR A 264 3.15 10.69 29.53
CA TYR A 264 2.88 11.88 28.73
C TYR A 264 3.01 13.13 29.60
N GLN A 265 3.74 14.15 29.13
CA GLN A 265 3.91 15.39 29.85
C GLN A 265 2.73 16.35 29.62
N GLY A 266 2.06 16.72 30.69
CA GLY A 266 0.88 17.56 30.64
C GLY A 266 -0.41 16.75 30.53
N GLU A 267 -1.40 17.32 29.88
CA GLU A 267 -2.71 16.74 29.69
C GLU A 267 -3.00 16.60 28.17
N VAL A 268 -3.85 15.67 27.81
CA VAL A 268 -4.35 15.51 26.46
C VAL A 268 -5.86 15.76 26.45
N ARG A 269 -6.36 16.35 25.40
CA ARG A 269 -7.79 16.53 25.16
C ARG A 269 -8.43 15.17 24.92
N MET A 270 -9.45 14.84 25.69
CA MET A 270 -10.30 13.66 25.54
C MET A 270 -11.68 14.09 25.03
N ILE A 271 -12.10 13.49 23.93
CA ILE A 271 -13.42 13.67 23.34
C ILE A 271 -14.17 12.35 23.52
N ALA A 272 -15.20 12.36 24.36
CA ALA A 272 -16.03 11.21 24.66
C ALA A 272 -17.30 11.26 23.81
N LEU A 273 -17.55 10.20 23.05
CA LEU A 273 -18.77 9.96 22.27
C LEU A 273 -19.59 8.89 22.99
N TYR A 274 -20.85 9.17 23.28
CA TYR A 274 -21.81 8.23 23.85
C TYR A 274 -22.84 7.86 22.79
N ILE A 275 -22.86 6.60 22.40
CA ILE A 275 -23.79 6.02 21.41
C ILE A 275 -24.98 5.46 22.18
N LEU A 276 -26.14 6.14 22.10
CA LEU A 276 -27.34 5.81 22.87
C LEU A 276 -27.89 4.42 22.59
N GLU A 277 -27.91 4.01 21.31
CA GLU A 277 -28.46 2.71 20.89
C GLU A 277 -27.64 1.52 21.39
N GLU A 278 -26.31 1.69 21.52
CA GLU A 278 -25.38 0.62 21.94
C GLU A 278 -25.03 0.69 23.41
N ASP A 279 -25.46 1.72 24.14
CA ASP A 279 -25.02 2.06 25.51
C ASP A 279 -23.48 2.02 25.63
N LYS A 280 -22.80 2.68 24.69
CA LYS A 280 -21.37 2.55 24.51
C LYS A 280 -20.65 3.88 24.50
N TYR A 281 -19.53 3.93 25.21
CA TYR A 281 -18.63 5.08 25.22
C TYR A 281 -17.41 4.81 24.34
N ILE A 282 -17.09 5.76 23.45
CA ILE A 282 -15.86 5.78 22.65
C ILE A 282 -15.13 7.06 23.00
N CYS A 283 -13.89 6.94 23.47
CA CYS A 283 -13.10 8.10 23.83
C CYS A 283 -11.93 8.27 22.88
N HIS A 284 -11.92 9.39 22.17
CA HIS A 284 -10.80 9.83 21.34
C HIS A 284 -9.87 10.69 22.19
N ILE A 285 -8.57 10.61 21.94
CA ILE A 285 -7.57 11.48 22.56
C ILE A 285 -6.70 12.13 21.49
N THR A 286 -6.35 13.39 21.75
CA THR A 286 -5.59 14.22 20.81
C THR A 286 -4.81 15.31 21.55
N ASN A 287 -3.76 15.84 20.92
CA ASN A 287 -3.09 17.09 21.30
C ASN A 287 -3.56 18.29 20.46
N ASP A 288 -4.60 18.10 19.64
CA ASP A 288 -5.16 19.16 18.79
C ASP A 288 -6.23 19.94 19.56
N GLU A 289 -5.88 21.14 20.01
CA GLU A 289 -6.77 22.07 20.70
C GLU A 289 -7.48 23.05 19.75
N LYS A 290 -7.14 23.04 18.46
CA LYS A 290 -7.61 24.03 17.49
C LYS A 290 -8.86 23.58 16.74
N ASN A 291 -8.90 22.29 16.39
CA ASN A 291 -9.99 21.76 15.59
C ASN A 291 -11.17 21.35 16.47
N ILE A 292 -12.38 21.44 15.91
CA ILE A 292 -13.62 21.05 16.56
C ILE A 292 -13.71 19.52 16.69
N GLU A 293 -14.56 19.07 17.60
CA GLU A 293 -14.73 17.66 17.94
C GLU A 293 -15.18 16.82 16.74
N GLU A 294 -16.15 17.34 15.99
CA GLU A 294 -16.70 16.71 14.79
C GLU A 294 -15.61 16.37 13.77
N PHE A 295 -14.75 17.35 13.48
CA PHE A 295 -13.63 17.15 12.57
C PHE A 295 -12.68 16.05 13.05
N LEU A 296 -12.34 16.03 14.36
CA LEU A 296 -11.40 15.05 14.91
C LEU A 296 -11.99 13.64 14.96
N ILE A 297 -13.30 13.51 15.20
CA ILE A 297 -14.02 12.24 15.16
C ILE A 297 -14.10 11.74 13.71
N GLU A 298 -14.41 12.61 12.76
CA GLU A 298 -14.44 12.26 11.33
C GLU A 298 -13.06 11.82 10.84
N GLU A 299 -12.00 12.55 11.21
CA GLU A 299 -10.60 12.19 10.89
C GLU A 299 -10.28 10.77 11.40
N TYR A 300 -10.65 10.47 12.65
CA TYR A 300 -10.45 9.12 13.18
C TYR A 300 -11.31 8.07 12.46
N THR A 301 -12.55 8.38 12.18
CA THR A 301 -13.47 7.48 11.47
C THR A 301 -12.93 7.16 10.08
N ASN A 302 -12.38 8.13 9.38
CA ASN A 302 -11.76 7.93 8.07
C ASN A 302 -10.56 6.97 8.11
N ARG A 303 -9.95 6.71 9.27
CA ARG A 303 -8.89 5.71 9.46
C ARG A 303 -9.32 4.30 9.00
N TRP A 304 -10.59 3.94 9.12
CA TRP A 304 -11.06 2.63 8.68
C TRP A 304 -10.80 2.34 7.19
N ARG A 305 -10.50 3.35 6.39
CA ARG A 305 -10.07 3.21 4.99
C ARG A 305 -8.80 2.36 4.85
N ILE A 306 -7.93 2.35 5.86
CA ILE A 306 -6.75 1.46 5.85
C ILE A 306 -7.14 -0.01 6.00
N GLU A 307 -8.21 -0.31 6.74
CA GLU A 307 -8.75 -1.67 6.85
C GLU A 307 -9.33 -2.15 5.51
N ASN A 308 -10.01 -1.24 4.80
CA ASN A 308 -10.50 -1.53 3.44
C ASN A 308 -9.34 -1.71 2.46
N TRP A 309 -8.26 -0.93 2.62
CA TRP A 309 -7.05 -1.12 1.83
C TRP A 309 -6.46 -2.52 2.04
N PHE A 310 -6.37 -3.03 3.27
CA PHE A 310 -5.92 -4.40 3.52
C PHE A 310 -6.84 -5.45 2.87
N LYS A 311 -8.16 -5.24 2.90
CA LYS A 311 -9.14 -6.10 2.21
C LYS A 311 -8.94 -6.05 0.69
N GLU A 312 -8.77 -4.86 0.13
CA GLU A 312 -8.52 -4.67 -1.30
C GLU A 312 -7.20 -5.33 -1.73
N ASN A 313 -6.17 -5.25 -0.91
CA ASN A 313 -4.86 -5.85 -1.19
C ASN A 313 -4.82 -7.37 -1.04
N SER A 314 -5.85 -8.00 -0.50
CA SER A 314 -6.02 -9.45 -0.62
C SER A 314 -6.14 -9.87 -2.09
N PHE A 315 -6.58 -8.97 -2.98
CA PHE A 315 -6.56 -9.18 -4.43
C PHE A 315 -5.14 -9.37 -4.98
N LEU A 316 -4.15 -8.63 -4.44
CA LEU A 316 -2.73 -8.81 -4.76
C LEU A 316 -2.06 -9.89 -3.91
N ALA A 317 -2.86 -10.67 -3.17
CA ALA A 317 -2.40 -11.73 -2.27
C ALA A 317 -1.36 -11.26 -1.23
N LEU A 318 -1.58 -10.09 -0.63
CA LEU A 318 -0.72 -9.57 0.43
C LEU A 318 -0.82 -10.41 1.72
N ASP A 319 -1.94 -11.10 1.92
CA ASP A 319 -2.21 -12.02 3.03
C ASP A 319 -1.54 -13.40 2.87
N LYS A 320 -1.01 -13.72 1.68
CA LYS A 320 -0.33 -14.99 1.39
C LYS A 320 1.15 -14.89 1.74
N LEU A 321 1.51 -15.42 2.91
CA LEU A 321 2.90 -15.39 3.37
C LEU A 321 3.76 -16.41 2.60
N PRO A 322 4.95 -16.01 2.09
CA PRO A 322 5.87 -16.94 1.39
C PRO A 322 6.63 -17.87 2.34
N GLY A 323 6.48 -17.70 3.64
CA GLY A 323 7.15 -18.41 4.71
C GLY A 323 7.02 -17.64 6.02
N ILE A 324 7.97 -17.82 6.92
CA ILE A 324 8.03 -17.11 8.20
C ILE A 324 9.16 -16.07 8.26
N GLU A 325 10.07 -16.09 7.31
CA GLU A 325 11.22 -15.20 7.28
C GLU A 325 10.78 -13.78 6.93
N LEU A 326 11.00 -12.84 7.85
CA LEU A 326 10.54 -11.47 7.72
C LEU A 326 11.12 -10.77 6.47
N ASN A 327 12.36 -11.06 6.10
CA ASN A 327 12.97 -10.50 4.89
C ASN A 327 12.24 -10.91 3.62
N LYS A 328 11.86 -12.19 3.46
CA LYS A 328 11.08 -12.68 2.31
C LYS A 328 9.69 -12.05 2.27
N ILE A 329 9.05 -11.98 3.45
CA ILE A 329 7.72 -11.37 3.58
C ILE A 329 7.78 -9.91 3.17
N LEU A 330 8.76 -9.16 3.68
CA LEU A 330 8.87 -7.73 3.40
C LEU A 330 9.26 -7.45 1.94
N ALA A 331 10.18 -8.23 1.38
CA ALA A 331 10.56 -8.12 -0.03
C ALA A 331 9.36 -8.33 -0.96
N LEU A 332 8.59 -9.40 -0.73
CA LEU A 332 7.40 -9.69 -1.51
C LEU A 332 6.30 -8.64 -1.31
N SER A 333 6.01 -8.26 -0.05
CA SER A 333 5.01 -7.25 0.26
C SER A 333 5.39 -5.88 -0.30
N GLY A 334 6.68 -5.52 -0.28
CA GLY A 334 7.19 -4.28 -0.86
C GLY A 334 6.94 -4.22 -2.38
N LEU A 335 7.26 -5.28 -3.12
CA LEU A 335 6.98 -5.34 -4.57
C LEU A 335 5.48 -5.27 -4.87
N LYS A 336 4.65 -5.99 -4.10
CA LYS A 336 3.19 -5.99 -4.27
C LYS A 336 2.56 -4.63 -3.92
N THR A 337 2.99 -4.02 -2.82
CA THR A 337 2.40 -2.78 -2.30
C THR A 337 2.98 -1.56 -2.99
N SER A 338 4.31 -1.41 -2.96
CA SER A 338 4.94 -0.17 -3.43
C SER A 338 5.06 -0.10 -4.96
N VAL A 339 4.98 -1.26 -5.66
CA VAL A 339 5.02 -1.27 -7.13
C VAL A 339 3.67 -1.68 -7.71
N ALA A 340 3.20 -2.91 -7.48
CA ALA A 340 2.00 -3.40 -8.18
C ALA A 340 0.74 -2.57 -7.84
N TYR A 341 0.50 -2.29 -6.54
CA TYR A 341 -0.64 -1.47 -6.13
C TYR A 341 -0.55 -0.04 -6.68
N ASN A 342 0.60 0.62 -6.52
CA ASN A 342 0.79 1.99 -6.96
C ASN A 342 0.76 2.12 -8.49
N LEU A 343 1.26 1.11 -9.22
CA LEU A 343 1.18 1.03 -10.68
C LEU A 343 -0.28 1.01 -11.17
N VAL A 344 -1.12 0.16 -10.57
CA VAL A 344 -2.56 0.13 -10.88
C VAL A 344 -3.26 1.41 -10.43
N SER A 345 -2.85 2.00 -9.29
CA SER A 345 -3.38 3.28 -8.80
C SER A 345 -3.07 4.44 -9.75
N LEU A 346 -1.87 4.47 -10.33
CA LEU A 346 -1.49 5.43 -11.37
C LEU A 346 -2.32 5.26 -12.64
N PHE A 347 -2.48 4.03 -13.09
CA PHE A 347 -3.29 3.72 -14.25
C PHE A 347 -4.73 4.19 -14.05
N LYS A 348 -5.38 3.79 -12.93
CA LYS A 348 -6.78 4.15 -12.67
C LYS A 348 -7.01 5.66 -12.54
N LYS A 349 -6.03 6.42 -12.04
CA LYS A 349 -6.10 7.89 -11.95
C LYS A 349 -6.31 8.55 -13.31
N ASN A 350 -5.89 7.90 -14.40
CA ASN A 350 -6.04 8.38 -15.76
C ASN A 350 -7.27 7.78 -16.50
N LEU A 351 -8.08 6.96 -15.82
CA LEU A 351 -9.27 6.34 -16.41
C LEU A 351 -10.52 7.12 -16.00
N GLU A 352 -11.05 7.92 -16.90
CA GLU A 352 -12.26 8.72 -16.67
C GLU A 352 -13.42 7.85 -16.14
N GLY A 353 -13.94 8.23 -14.95
CA GLY A 353 -15.03 7.53 -14.26
C GLY A 353 -14.63 6.26 -13.50
N TYR A 354 -13.32 5.94 -13.44
CA TYR A 354 -12.81 4.76 -12.72
C TYR A 354 -11.77 5.10 -11.64
N GLU A 355 -11.51 6.36 -11.39
CA GLU A 355 -10.46 6.86 -10.49
C GLU A 355 -10.62 6.34 -9.06
N LYS A 356 -11.86 6.14 -8.62
CA LYS A 356 -12.21 5.66 -7.27
C LYS A 356 -12.53 4.17 -7.20
N CYS A 357 -12.43 3.44 -8.32
CA CYS A 357 -12.73 2.01 -8.33
C CYS A 357 -11.68 1.19 -7.57
N PHE A 358 -12.11 0.05 -7.04
CA PHE A 358 -11.21 -0.96 -6.48
C PHE A 358 -10.34 -1.61 -7.56
N ILE A 359 -9.14 -2.08 -7.17
CA ILE A 359 -8.20 -2.76 -8.09
C ILE A 359 -8.87 -3.94 -8.81
N GLU A 360 -9.72 -4.70 -8.14
CA GLU A 360 -10.45 -5.82 -8.76
C GLU A 360 -11.33 -5.36 -9.93
N THR A 361 -11.96 -4.20 -9.82
CA THR A 361 -12.76 -3.64 -10.93
C THR A 361 -11.88 -3.24 -12.10
N ILE A 362 -10.74 -2.60 -11.82
CA ILE A 362 -9.76 -2.24 -12.85
C ILE A 362 -9.20 -3.48 -13.54
N TYR A 363 -8.85 -4.51 -12.76
CA TYR A 363 -8.40 -5.79 -13.29
C TYR A 363 -9.40 -6.40 -14.26
N ARG A 364 -10.64 -6.59 -13.83
CA ARG A 364 -11.68 -7.23 -14.66
C ARG A 364 -12.02 -6.45 -15.92
N LYS A 365 -12.03 -5.13 -15.84
CA LYS A 365 -12.47 -4.26 -16.94
C LYS A 365 -11.35 -3.91 -17.92
N PHE A 366 -10.12 -3.77 -17.44
CA PHE A 366 -9.02 -3.21 -18.24
C PHE A 366 -7.79 -4.11 -18.35
N LEU A 367 -7.44 -4.85 -17.29
CA LEU A 367 -6.16 -5.58 -17.25
C LEU A 367 -6.30 -7.02 -17.74
N HIS A 368 -7.29 -7.76 -17.29
CA HIS A 368 -7.57 -9.13 -17.73
C HIS A 368 -8.38 -9.11 -19.03
N GLN A 369 -7.71 -8.69 -20.10
CA GLN A 369 -8.30 -8.52 -21.42
C GLN A 369 -7.43 -9.17 -22.49
N GLY A 370 -8.10 -9.81 -23.44
CA GLY A 370 -7.43 -10.47 -24.56
C GLY A 370 -6.73 -9.49 -25.51
N ALA A 371 -5.48 -9.77 -25.84
CA ALA A 371 -4.75 -9.02 -26.86
C ALA A 371 -3.86 -9.93 -27.70
N TYR A 372 -3.56 -9.49 -28.91
CA TYR A 372 -2.54 -10.10 -29.77
C TYR A 372 -1.26 -9.27 -29.67
N VAL A 373 -0.17 -9.92 -29.32
CA VAL A 373 1.14 -9.28 -29.10
C VAL A 373 2.14 -9.80 -30.13
N LYS A 374 2.84 -8.89 -30.80
CA LYS A 374 3.84 -9.24 -31.82
C LYS A 374 4.99 -8.24 -31.81
N ALA A 375 6.23 -8.73 -31.92
CA ALA A 375 7.37 -7.87 -32.24
C ALA A 375 7.32 -7.52 -33.74
N LYS A 376 7.23 -6.21 -34.06
CA LYS A 376 7.25 -5.70 -35.44
C LYS A 376 8.39 -4.69 -35.55
N GLY A 377 9.49 -5.09 -36.22
CA GLY A 377 10.67 -4.24 -36.35
C GLY A 377 11.26 -3.91 -34.99
N ARG A 378 11.33 -2.63 -34.67
CA ARG A 378 11.92 -2.11 -33.42
C ARG A 378 10.89 -1.88 -32.31
N GLU A 379 9.62 -2.22 -32.52
CA GLU A 379 8.53 -2.00 -31.54
C GLU A 379 7.84 -3.31 -31.12
N ILE A 380 7.15 -3.29 -30.00
CA ILE A 380 6.21 -4.34 -29.59
C ILE A 380 4.81 -3.81 -29.84
N LYS A 381 4.11 -4.42 -30.78
CA LYS A 381 2.74 -4.09 -31.13
C LYS A 381 1.77 -4.94 -30.32
N VAL A 382 0.86 -4.28 -29.62
CA VAL A 382 -0.24 -4.87 -28.86
C VAL A 382 -1.54 -4.48 -29.52
N THR A 383 -2.36 -5.43 -29.91
CA THR A 383 -3.63 -5.18 -30.60
C THR A 383 -4.77 -5.74 -29.76
N PHE A 384 -5.67 -4.88 -29.33
CA PHE A 384 -6.94 -5.25 -28.72
C PHE A 384 -8.02 -5.31 -29.78
N TYR A 385 -8.78 -6.41 -29.79
CA TYR A 385 -9.93 -6.58 -30.67
C TYR A 385 -11.21 -6.40 -29.85
N ASN A 386 -12.07 -5.43 -30.24
CA ASN A 386 -13.34 -5.16 -29.60
C ASN A 386 -13.25 -4.92 -28.07
N HIS A 387 -12.24 -4.17 -27.62
CA HIS A 387 -12.10 -3.84 -26.18
C HIS A 387 -13.31 -3.01 -25.72
N PRO A 388 -14.07 -3.43 -24.69
CA PRO A 388 -15.31 -2.76 -24.29
C PRO A 388 -15.13 -1.29 -23.92
N TYR A 389 -13.96 -0.91 -23.44
CA TYR A 389 -13.60 0.45 -22.99
C TYR A 389 -12.59 1.14 -23.91
N GLN A 390 -12.57 0.79 -25.21
CA GLN A 390 -11.63 1.39 -26.15
C GLN A 390 -11.81 2.91 -26.32
N ASN A 391 -13.00 3.44 -26.10
CA ASN A 391 -13.28 4.86 -26.13
C ASN A 391 -12.50 5.63 -25.06
N ILE A 392 -12.31 5.06 -23.88
CA ILE A 392 -11.50 5.62 -22.79
C ILE A 392 -10.01 5.40 -23.05
N LEU A 393 -9.62 4.21 -23.49
CA LEU A 393 -8.22 3.82 -23.63
C LEU A 393 -7.55 4.41 -24.88
N LYS A 394 -8.26 4.48 -26.01
CA LYS A 394 -7.69 4.95 -27.28
C LYS A 394 -7.08 6.35 -27.19
N PRO A 395 -7.75 7.35 -26.59
CA PRO A 395 -7.14 8.68 -26.38
C PRO A 395 -5.88 8.66 -25.51
N LEU A 396 -5.83 7.75 -24.52
CA LEU A 396 -4.68 7.66 -23.61
C LEU A 396 -3.44 7.08 -24.33
N TYR A 397 -3.63 6.08 -25.20
CA TYR A 397 -2.53 5.33 -25.82
C TYR A 397 -2.24 5.71 -27.28
N GLN A 398 -3.07 6.57 -27.88
CA GLN A 398 -2.74 7.16 -29.17
C GLN A 398 -1.44 7.97 -29.03
N ASP A 399 -0.46 7.65 -29.89
CA ASP A 399 0.87 8.28 -29.92
C ASP A 399 1.61 8.24 -28.55
N ILE A 400 1.47 7.10 -27.83
CA ILE A 400 2.01 6.96 -26.46
C ILE A 400 3.50 7.25 -26.38
N SER A 401 4.30 6.87 -27.38
CA SER A 401 5.74 7.17 -27.41
C SER A 401 6.01 8.68 -27.41
N ALA A 402 5.30 9.45 -28.23
CA ALA A 402 5.44 10.89 -28.27
C ALA A 402 4.96 11.57 -26.95
N LYS A 403 3.92 11.01 -26.32
CA LYS A 403 3.46 11.47 -25.00
C LYS A 403 4.50 11.24 -23.91
N MET A 404 5.14 10.08 -23.90
CA MET A 404 6.22 9.76 -22.96
C MET A 404 7.41 10.71 -23.15
N GLU A 405 7.85 10.95 -24.40
CA GLU A 405 8.94 11.87 -24.72
C GLU A 405 8.59 13.32 -24.27
N LYS A 406 7.36 13.76 -24.52
CA LYS A 406 6.89 15.08 -24.06
C LYS A 406 6.87 15.19 -22.54
N ALA A 407 6.62 14.08 -21.83
CA ALA A 407 6.67 14.02 -20.37
C ALA A 407 8.09 13.80 -19.81
N GLY A 408 9.14 13.78 -20.68
CA GLY A 408 10.52 13.62 -20.27
C GLY A 408 11.00 12.16 -20.10
N TYR A 409 10.21 11.17 -20.54
CA TYR A 409 10.56 9.75 -20.43
C TYR A 409 10.91 9.16 -21.79
N SER A 410 11.96 8.31 -21.82
CA SER A 410 12.24 7.51 -23.01
C SER A 410 11.15 6.46 -23.21
N PRO A 411 10.56 6.32 -24.41
CA PRO A 411 9.62 5.24 -24.71
C PRO A 411 10.30 3.87 -24.81
N ALA A 412 11.61 3.84 -24.88
CA ALA A 412 12.40 2.62 -24.93
C ALA A 412 12.41 1.93 -23.55
N LEU A 413 11.94 0.68 -23.52
CA LEU A 413 11.88 -0.14 -22.30
C LEU A 413 13.11 -1.06 -22.28
N SER A 414 14.05 -0.83 -21.37
CA SER A 414 15.34 -1.55 -21.33
C SER A 414 15.14 -3.06 -21.14
N TRP A 415 14.19 -3.46 -20.30
CA TRP A 415 13.85 -4.88 -20.07
C TRP A 415 13.16 -5.54 -21.25
N LEU A 416 12.68 -4.77 -22.22
CA LEU A 416 12.15 -5.25 -23.51
C LEU A 416 13.14 -5.06 -24.67
N ASN A 417 14.43 -5.10 -24.37
CA ASN A 417 15.53 -4.87 -25.32
C ASN A 417 15.47 -3.48 -26.00
N GLY A 418 15.10 -2.45 -25.25
CA GLY A 418 14.99 -1.08 -25.73
C GLY A 418 13.82 -0.83 -26.68
N ARG A 419 12.84 -1.74 -26.74
CA ARG A 419 11.70 -1.60 -27.65
C ARG A 419 10.58 -0.79 -27.00
N PRO A 420 10.05 0.23 -27.69
CA PRO A 420 8.82 0.89 -27.29
C PRO A 420 7.62 -0.01 -27.56
N ILE A 421 6.51 0.31 -26.89
CA ILE A 421 5.22 -0.33 -27.17
C ILE A 421 4.37 0.53 -28.11
N LYS A 422 3.57 -0.15 -28.95
CA LYS A 422 2.50 0.46 -29.73
C LYS A 422 1.20 -0.27 -29.43
N ILE A 423 0.17 0.46 -29.05
CA ILE A 423 -1.13 -0.10 -28.67
C ILE A 423 -2.16 0.31 -29.70
N ASP A 424 -2.81 -0.67 -30.31
CA ASP A 424 -3.86 -0.50 -31.30
C ASP A 424 -5.19 -1.08 -30.79
N PHE A 425 -6.28 -0.37 -31.01
CA PHE A 425 -7.65 -0.82 -30.72
C PHE A 425 -8.38 -0.98 -32.06
N LYS A 426 -8.88 -2.19 -32.33
CA LYS A 426 -9.59 -2.56 -33.55
C LYS A 426 -10.98 -3.08 -33.25
#